data_63ce146ccb4244a750b6f5a93bf6be72
#
_entry.id   63ce146ccb4244a750b6f5a93bf6be72
#
_cell.length_a   1.000
_cell.length_b   1.000
_cell.length_c   1.000
_cell.angle_alpha   90.00
_cell.angle_beta   90.00
_cell.angle_gamma   90.00
#
_symmetry.space_group_name_H-M   'P 1'
#
loop_
_entity.id
_entity.type
_entity.pdbx_description
1 polymer ?
#
loop_
_entity_poly.entity_id
_entity_poly.type
_entity_poly.pdbx_seq_one_letter_code
_entity_poly.pdbx_strand_id
1 'polypeptide(L)'
;RQMCIRDSDNTKHWEMKNTLALATLEGFSKWAKAGLKAFVSYDLRHFELPDTEGGVMKYNEHSVSVGGQLSKRQGKLLHYNAVAEIGVAGEDAGTLAVDGDVDVNIPFLGDTLSVIGSGFFHRITPSFYFRNYHGRHFWWENDLDKIIHTRIMGTLKFAKTKTMLRVAVDEIKNYAYLSQSYNVTDNNQAAHTGVTVQAKQSGSPVNLLTAQLFQDVRWGILNWENVITYQHSSKTDVIPVPALNVYSNLYLKFPVVKVLNIDLGADVRYFTSYEAPDYSPALSQYTVQDNGDKNVKVGNYPIVNVYANVHIKHTRFFVMMTHVNKGSGDKNYFFVPHYPLNGSVFRFGVSWNFFN
;
A
#
# COMPACT_ATOMS: atom_id res chain seq x y z
N ARG A 1 -5.22 -36.05 -9.89
CA ARG A 1 -6.60 -35.50 -9.76
C ARG A 1 -6.72 -34.35 -10.73
N GLN A 2 -7.57 -34.48 -11.73
CA GLN A 2 -7.96 -33.35 -12.58
C GLN A 2 -8.67 -32.34 -11.67
N MET A 3 -8.09 -31.17 -11.52
CA MET A 3 -8.80 -30.00 -10.98
C MET A 3 -9.95 -29.72 -11.94
N CYS A 4 -11.17 -29.64 -11.42
CA CYS A 4 -12.31 -29.28 -12.23
C CYS A 4 -12.16 -27.83 -12.71
N ILE A 5 -11.80 -27.66 -13.97
CA ILE A 5 -11.64 -26.35 -14.67
C ILE A 5 -12.99 -25.60 -14.80
N ARG A 6 -14.07 -26.12 -14.20
CA ARG A 6 -15.42 -25.53 -14.25
C ARG A 6 -15.85 -24.74 -13.01
N ASP A 7 -14.98 -24.56 -12.03
CA ASP A 7 -15.24 -23.72 -10.88
C ASP A 7 -14.90 -22.26 -11.25
N SER A 8 -15.89 -21.52 -11.65
CA SER A 8 -15.78 -20.08 -11.88
C SER A 8 -16.94 -19.37 -11.23
N ASP A 9 -16.63 -18.38 -10.39
CA ASP A 9 -17.58 -17.40 -9.92
C ASP A 9 -17.53 -16.19 -10.85
N ASN A 10 -18.68 -15.68 -11.24
CA ASN A 10 -18.77 -14.50 -12.08
C ASN A 10 -19.41 -13.36 -11.28
N THR A 11 -18.60 -12.38 -10.92
CA THR A 11 -19.07 -11.14 -10.29
C THR A 11 -18.89 -9.99 -11.28
N LYS A 12 -19.87 -9.06 -11.30
CA LYS A 12 -19.76 -7.83 -12.08
C LYS A 12 -19.93 -6.63 -11.18
N HIS A 13 -19.17 -5.60 -11.49
CA HIS A 13 -19.25 -4.32 -10.81
C HIS A 13 -19.04 -3.19 -11.81
N TRP A 14 -19.85 -2.16 -11.72
CA TRP A 14 -19.58 -0.87 -12.36
C TRP A 14 -19.95 0.26 -11.41
N GLU A 15 -19.24 1.37 -11.55
CA GLU A 15 -19.43 2.59 -10.77
C GLU A 15 -19.46 3.80 -11.70
N MET A 16 -20.35 4.74 -11.42
CA MET A 16 -20.45 6.01 -12.11
C MET A 16 -20.46 7.13 -11.08
N LYS A 17 -19.37 7.84 -10.95
CA LYS A 17 -19.23 8.99 -10.05
C LYS A 17 -19.25 10.29 -10.85
N ASN A 18 -20.19 11.17 -10.53
CA ASN A 18 -20.30 12.50 -11.11
C ASN A 18 -20.02 13.54 -10.03
N THR A 19 -19.15 14.50 -10.32
CA THR A 19 -18.80 15.57 -9.39
C THR A 19 -18.96 16.91 -10.09
N LEU A 20 -19.80 17.77 -9.50
CA LEU A 20 -19.90 19.19 -9.88
C LEU A 20 -19.14 20.01 -8.84
N ALA A 21 -18.22 20.86 -9.31
CA ALA A 21 -17.39 21.66 -8.44
C ALA A 21 -17.30 23.11 -8.92
N LEU A 22 -17.35 24.02 -7.96
CA LEU A 22 -17.06 25.46 -8.16
C LEU A 22 -15.78 25.77 -7.38
N ALA A 23 -14.82 26.40 -8.05
CA ALA A 23 -13.55 26.76 -7.44
C ALA A 23 -13.17 28.20 -7.73
N THR A 24 -12.62 28.88 -6.73
CA THR A 24 -11.95 30.16 -6.90
C THR A 24 -10.44 29.94 -6.98
N LEU A 25 -9.78 30.66 -7.87
CA LEU A 25 -8.33 30.62 -7.97
C LEU A 25 -7.68 31.32 -6.76
N GLU A 26 -6.54 30.82 -6.38
CA GLU A 26 -5.69 31.47 -5.38
C GLU A 26 -5.30 32.87 -5.84
N GLY A 27 -5.55 33.88 -4.98
CA GLY A 27 -5.30 35.29 -5.34
C GLY A 27 -6.38 35.95 -6.19
N PHE A 28 -7.53 35.33 -6.42
CA PHE A 28 -8.66 35.90 -7.14
C PHE A 28 -9.13 37.24 -6.58
N SER A 29 -9.03 37.43 -5.27
CA SER A 29 -9.30 38.72 -4.63
C SER A 29 -8.25 39.03 -3.56
N LYS A 30 -8.12 40.32 -3.17
CA LYS A 30 -7.23 40.74 -2.08
C LYS A 30 -7.53 40.06 -0.73
N TRP A 31 -8.74 39.51 -0.56
CA TRP A 31 -9.22 38.84 0.62
C TRP A 31 -8.98 37.30 0.53
N ALA A 32 -9.03 36.72 -0.68
CA ALA A 32 -8.87 35.29 -0.91
C ALA A 32 -7.42 34.95 -1.25
N LYS A 33 -6.55 34.94 -0.23
CA LYS A 33 -5.15 34.49 -0.36
C LYS A 33 -5.03 32.97 -0.57
N ALA A 34 -6.13 32.25 -0.50
CA ALA A 34 -6.22 30.80 -0.68
C ALA A 34 -7.26 30.47 -1.77
N GLY A 35 -7.06 29.39 -2.49
CA GLY A 35 -8.06 28.80 -3.36
C GLY A 35 -9.14 28.10 -2.55
N LEU A 36 -10.40 28.38 -2.87
CA LEU A 36 -11.57 27.72 -2.28
C LEU A 36 -12.26 26.89 -3.35
N LYS A 37 -12.71 25.68 -3.00
CA LYS A 37 -13.50 24.81 -3.85
C LYS A 37 -14.66 24.25 -3.04
N ALA A 38 -15.85 24.29 -3.60
CA ALA A 38 -17.01 23.55 -3.09
C ALA A 38 -17.46 22.54 -4.14
N PHE A 39 -17.90 21.36 -3.73
CA PHE A 39 -18.32 20.34 -4.67
C PHE A 39 -19.47 19.50 -4.13
N VAL A 40 -20.22 18.93 -5.05
CA VAL A 40 -21.24 17.91 -4.79
C VAL A 40 -20.92 16.72 -5.66
N SER A 41 -20.93 15.52 -5.10
CA SER A 41 -20.70 14.28 -5.82
C SER A 41 -21.92 13.38 -5.71
N TYR A 42 -22.27 12.74 -6.81
CA TYR A 42 -23.26 11.66 -6.89
C TYR A 42 -22.56 10.40 -7.37
N ASP A 43 -22.69 9.33 -6.60
CA ASP A 43 -22.08 8.04 -6.87
C ASP A 43 -23.18 6.97 -7.02
N LEU A 44 -23.12 6.24 -8.13
CA LEU A 44 -24.01 5.12 -8.43
C LEU A 44 -23.17 3.87 -8.64
N ARG A 45 -23.38 2.85 -7.83
CA ARG A 45 -22.66 1.58 -7.86
C ARG A 45 -23.64 0.43 -8.11
N HIS A 46 -23.25 -0.47 -8.98
CA HIS A 46 -24.01 -1.67 -9.30
C HIS A 46 -23.13 -2.90 -9.13
N PHE A 47 -23.66 -3.92 -8.46
CA PHE A 47 -22.98 -5.19 -8.23
C PHE A 47 -23.88 -6.35 -8.67
N GLU A 48 -23.29 -7.34 -9.31
CA GLU A 48 -23.92 -8.62 -9.62
C GLU A 48 -23.10 -9.73 -8.95
N LEU A 49 -23.76 -10.54 -8.15
CA LEU A 49 -23.17 -11.70 -7.46
C LEU A 49 -23.91 -12.98 -7.88
N PRO A 50 -23.26 -14.15 -7.87
CA PRO A 50 -23.92 -15.43 -8.03
C PRO A 50 -25.00 -15.66 -6.96
N ASP A 51 -26.06 -16.36 -7.31
CA ASP A 51 -27.06 -16.87 -6.40
C ASP A 51 -26.88 -18.37 -6.16
N THR A 52 -27.39 -18.88 -5.05
CA THR A 52 -27.37 -20.32 -4.67
C THR A 52 -28.08 -21.22 -5.69
N GLU A 53 -29.10 -20.71 -6.37
CA GLU A 53 -29.89 -21.43 -7.37
C GLU A 53 -29.34 -21.32 -8.80
N GLY A 54 -28.13 -20.74 -8.97
CA GLY A 54 -27.51 -20.54 -10.28
C GLY A 54 -27.99 -19.29 -11.02
N GLY A 55 -28.72 -18.40 -10.33
CA GLY A 55 -29.12 -17.08 -10.79
C GLY A 55 -28.06 -16.01 -10.51
N VAL A 56 -28.49 -14.76 -10.60
CA VAL A 56 -27.67 -13.57 -10.32
C VAL A 56 -28.44 -12.64 -9.41
N MET A 57 -27.87 -12.33 -8.26
CA MET A 57 -28.36 -11.28 -7.35
C MET A 57 -27.77 -9.93 -7.75
N LYS A 58 -28.61 -8.90 -7.77
CA LYS A 58 -28.25 -7.54 -8.18
C LYS A 58 -28.43 -6.58 -7.03
N TYR A 59 -27.39 -5.78 -6.81
CA TYR A 59 -27.37 -4.74 -5.78
C TYR A 59 -27.10 -3.38 -6.44
N ASN A 60 -27.87 -2.38 -6.03
CA ASN A 60 -27.70 -1.00 -6.48
C ASN A 60 -27.49 -0.12 -5.25
N GLU A 61 -26.39 0.58 -5.23
CA GLU A 61 -26.08 1.56 -4.20
C GLU A 61 -26.00 2.95 -4.84
N HIS A 62 -26.48 3.94 -4.15
CA HIS A 62 -26.32 5.33 -4.55
C HIS A 62 -25.93 6.16 -3.34
N SER A 63 -25.13 7.17 -3.56
CA SER A 63 -24.66 8.07 -2.52
C SER A 63 -24.54 9.49 -3.03
N VAL A 64 -24.86 10.43 -2.17
CA VAL A 64 -24.67 11.86 -2.40
C VAL A 64 -23.72 12.38 -1.34
N SER A 65 -22.68 13.07 -1.76
CA SER A 65 -21.76 13.75 -0.84
C SER A 65 -21.58 15.22 -1.22
N VAL A 66 -21.28 16.02 -0.21
CA VAL A 66 -20.92 17.43 -0.37
C VAL A 66 -19.60 17.69 0.31
N GLY A 67 -18.77 18.56 -0.29
CA GLY A 67 -17.47 18.82 0.27
C GLY A 67 -16.91 20.18 -0.10
N GLY A 68 -15.82 20.51 0.58
CA GLY A 68 -15.09 21.74 0.38
C GLY A 68 -13.57 21.50 0.46
N GLN A 69 -12.84 22.37 -0.19
CA GLN A 69 -11.38 22.38 -0.16
C GLN A 69 -10.88 23.80 0.02
N LEU A 70 -9.89 23.95 0.89
CA LEU A 70 -9.10 25.16 1.08
C LEU A 70 -7.66 24.84 0.74
N SER A 71 -7.04 25.56 -0.21
CA SER A 71 -5.67 25.28 -0.60
C SER A 71 -4.87 26.56 -0.85
N LYS A 72 -3.59 26.51 -0.49
CA LYS A 72 -2.60 27.52 -0.83
C LYS A 72 -1.36 26.84 -1.37
N ARG A 73 -1.08 27.03 -2.65
CA ARG A 73 0.06 26.42 -3.36
C ARG A 73 1.10 27.44 -3.78
N GLN A 74 0.73 28.75 -3.82
CA GLN A 74 1.65 29.83 -4.19
C GLN A 74 2.46 30.29 -2.97
N GLY A 75 3.72 30.67 -3.23
CA GLY A 75 4.66 31.11 -2.20
C GLY A 75 5.85 30.17 -2.08
N LYS A 76 6.83 30.57 -1.26
CA LYS A 76 8.07 29.79 -1.08
C LYS A 76 8.15 29.10 0.30
N LEU A 77 7.43 29.63 1.27
CA LEU A 77 7.59 29.23 2.67
C LEU A 77 6.53 28.25 3.15
N LEU A 78 5.26 28.50 2.83
CA LEU A 78 4.12 27.78 3.39
C LEU A 78 3.12 27.40 2.31
N HIS A 79 2.88 26.10 2.18
CA HIS A 79 1.80 25.53 1.41
C HIS A 79 0.88 24.72 2.34
N TYR A 80 -0.41 24.73 2.06
CA TYR A 80 -1.36 23.88 2.78
C TYR A 80 -2.52 23.47 1.88
N ASN A 81 -3.14 22.38 2.24
CA ASN A 81 -4.35 21.88 1.60
C ASN A 81 -5.21 21.21 2.68
N ALA A 82 -6.49 21.53 2.70
CA ALA A 82 -7.46 20.89 3.56
C ALA A 82 -8.72 20.59 2.75
N VAL A 83 -9.21 19.36 2.85
CA VAL A 83 -10.42 18.88 2.16
C VAL A 83 -11.33 18.27 3.21
N ALA A 84 -12.63 18.56 3.10
CA ALA A 84 -13.65 17.89 3.91
C ALA A 84 -14.79 17.47 3.01
N GLU A 85 -15.27 16.25 3.17
CA GLU A 85 -16.40 15.67 2.45
C GLU A 85 -17.31 14.92 3.42
N ILE A 86 -18.62 15.10 3.29
CA ILE A 86 -19.64 14.42 4.09
C ILE A 86 -20.65 13.74 3.18
N GLY A 87 -20.95 12.49 3.45
CA GLY A 87 -22.03 11.75 2.83
C GLY A 87 -23.37 12.17 3.43
N VAL A 88 -24.24 12.76 2.61
CA VAL A 88 -25.52 13.34 3.06
C VAL A 88 -26.70 12.44 2.79
N ALA A 89 -26.62 11.54 1.80
CA ALA A 89 -27.71 10.63 1.45
C ALA A 89 -27.20 9.33 0.84
N GLY A 90 -28.04 8.28 0.87
CA GLY A 90 -27.75 6.97 0.30
C GLY A 90 -26.90 6.11 1.20
N GLU A 91 -26.18 5.15 0.61
CA GLU A 91 -25.37 4.15 1.35
C GLU A 91 -24.25 4.78 2.19
N ASP A 92 -23.67 5.87 1.69
CA ASP A 92 -22.62 6.58 2.39
C ASP A 92 -23.13 7.73 3.28
N ALA A 93 -24.45 7.77 3.60
CA ALA A 93 -24.97 8.76 4.53
C ALA A 93 -24.28 8.67 5.90
N GLY A 94 -23.85 9.83 6.42
CA GLY A 94 -23.13 9.93 7.70
C GLY A 94 -21.66 9.50 7.61
N THR A 95 -21.09 9.30 6.43
CA THR A 95 -19.63 9.26 6.25
C THR A 95 -19.04 10.65 6.37
N LEU A 96 -17.79 10.73 6.79
CA LEU A 96 -17.02 11.98 6.89
C LEU A 96 -15.57 11.68 6.52
N ALA A 97 -15.03 12.42 5.58
CA ALA A 97 -13.62 12.41 5.25
C ALA A 97 -13.06 13.83 5.42
N VAL A 98 -12.02 13.97 6.22
CA VAL A 98 -11.29 15.21 6.40
C VAL A 98 -9.80 14.91 6.20
N ASP A 99 -9.18 15.55 5.25
CA ASP A 99 -7.77 15.44 4.93
C ASP A 99 -7.11 16.80 5.06
N GLY A 100 -5.89 16.83 5.58
CA GLY A 100 -5.11 18.04 5.71
C GLY A 100 -3.63 17.80 5.57
N ASP A 101 -2.96 18.70 4.86
CA ASP A 101 -1.51 18.75 4.78
C ASP A 101 -0.99 20.19 4.86
N VAL A 102 0.19 20.32 5.43
CA VAL A 102 0.93 21.57 5.51
C VAL A 102 2.41 21.28 5.20
N ASP A 103 3.00 22.09 4.34
CA ASP A 103 4.41 22.03 3.95
C ASP A 103 5.06 23.37 4.28
N VAL A 104 6.10 23.33 5.10
CA VAL A 104 6.91 24.49 5.49
C VAL A 104 8.35 24.29 5.03
N ASN A 105 8.84 25.20 4.22
CA ASN A 105 10.19 25.18 3.68
C ASN A 105 11.07 26.19 4.42
N ILE A 106 12.03 25.68 5.20
CA ILE A 106 12.90 26.47 6.07
C ILE A 106 14.33 26.48 5.50
N PRO A 107 14.93 27.64 5.25
CA PRO A 107 16.36 27.70 4.93
C PRO A 107 17.21 27.15 6.08
N PHE A 108 18.03 26.12 5.82
CA PHE A 108 18.84 25.47 6.83
C PHE A 108 20.17 24.99 6.24
N LEU A 109 21.31 25.39 6.87
CA LEU A 109 22.68 24.98 6.49
C LEU A 109 23.01 25.16 4.98
N GLY A 110 22.49 26.23 4.37
CA GLY A 110 22.72 26.55 2.96
C GLY A 110 21.86 25.77 1.96
N ASP A 111 20.82 25.10 2.42
CA ASP A 111 19.81 24.40 1.62
C ASP A 111 18.42 24.54 2.28
N THR A 112 17.44 23.82 1.80
CA THR A 112 16.06 23.84 2.31
C THR A 112 15.78 22.59 3.14
N LEU A 113 15.33 22.78 4.38
CA LEU A 113 14.68 21.77 5.19
C LEU A 113 13.17 21.88 4.99
N SER A 114 12.55 20.85 4.41
CA SER A 114 11.09 20.79 4.28
C SER A 114 10.50 19.99 5.44
N VAL A 115 9.58 20.61 6.15
CA VAL A 115 8.80 20.01 7.24
C VAL A 115 7.36 19.88 6.76
N ILE A 116 6.89 18.66 6.60
CA ILE A 116 5.55 18.36 6.09
C ILE A 116 4.76 17.67 7.21
N GLY A 117 3.66 18.29 7.63
CA GLY A 117 2.65 17.67 8.48
C GLY A 117 1.45 17.28 7.64
N SER A 118 0.94 16.08 7.82
CA SER A 118 -0.31 15.67 7.19
C SER A 118 -1.12 14.80 8.13
N GLY A 119 -2.43 14.76 7.92
CA GLY A 119 -3.31 13.91 8.67
C GLY A 119 -4.66 13.80 8.02
N PHE A 120 -5.39 12.78 8.43
CA PHE A 120 -6.77 12.62 8.02
C PHE A 120 -7.62 11.99 9.12
N PHE A 121 -8.90 12.24 9.02
CA PHE A 121 -9.96 11.56 9.76
C PHE A 121 -10.99 11.06 8.75
N HIS A 122 -11.13 9.74 8.64
CA HIS A 122 -12.09 9.12 7.75
C HIS A 122 -13.08 8.25 8.55
N ARG A 123 -14.36 8.53 8.41
CA ARG A 123 -15.46 7.66 8.82
C ARG A 123 -16.15 7.19 7.56
N ILE A 124 -15.93 5.94 7.16
CA ILE A 124 -16.34 5.41 5.85
C ILE A 124 -17.16 4.14 6.00
N THR A 125 -18.08 3.90 5.05
CA THR A 125 -18.77 2.63 4.91
C THR A 125 -17.79 1.54 4.46
N PRO A 126 -17.76 0.35 5.08
CA PRO A 126 -16.96 -0.76 4.59
C PRO A 126 -17.29 -1.08 3.13
N SER A 127 -16.28 -1.48 2.36
CA SER A 127 -16.46 -1.85 0.95
C SER A 127 -17.55 -2.92 0.80
N PHE A 128 -18.30 -2.85 -0.32
CA PHE A 128 -19.39 -3.78 -0.62
C PHE A 128 -19.01 -5.24 -0.42
N TYR A 129 -17.84 -5.67 -0.88
CA TYR A 129 -17.40 -7.06 -0.78
C TYR A 129 -17.02 -7.53 0.64
N PHE A 130 -16.85 -6.64 1.60
CA PHE A 130 -16.80 -7.02 3.02
C PHE A 130 -18.19 -7.22 3.61
N ARG A 131 -19.18 -6.49 3.09
CA ARG A 131 -20.58 -6.61 3.53
C ARG A 131 -21.27 -7.78 2.86
N ASN A 132 -21.13 -7.93 1.55
CA ASN A 132 -21.80 -8.96 0.75
C ASN A 132 -20.79 -9.62 -0.19
N TYR A 133 -20.68 -10.92 -0.11
CA TYR A 133 -19.93 -11.73 -1.06
C TYR A 133 -20.63 -13.08 -1.23
N HIS A 134 -20.89 -13.43 -2.49
CA HIS A 134 -21.48 -14.69 -2.89
C HIS A 134 -20.57 -15.36 -3.90
N GLY A 135 -20.01 -16.47 -3.50
CA GLY A 135 -19.20 -17.31 -4.34
C GLY A 135 -19.47 -18.78 -4.03
N ARG A 136 -19.01 -19.66 -4.85
CA ARG A 136 -19.26 -21.10 -4.70
C ARG A 136 -18.66 -21.70 -3.42
N HIS A 137 -17.56 -21.11 -2.95
CA HIS A 137 -16.81 -21.62 -1.81
C HIS A 137 -16.96 -20.78 -0.56
N PHE A 138 -17.27 -19.50 -0.72
CA PHE A 138 -17.39 -18.55 0.37
C PHE A 138 -18.65 -17.71 0.19
N TRP A 139 -19.35 -17.51 1.29
CA TRP A 139 -20.60 -16.75 1.30
C TRP A 139 -20.70 -15.98 2.62
N TRP A 140 -20.96 -14.68 2.52
CA TRP A 140 -21.29 -13.87 3.69
C TRP A 140 -22.17 -12.68 3.33
N GLU A 141 -23.01 -12.31 4.27
CA GLU A 141 -23.80 -11.09 4.33
C GLU A 141 -23.60 -10.53 5.74
N ASN A 142 -22.89 -9.42 5.86
CA ASN A 142 -22.49 -8.83 7.13
C ASN A 142 -23.08 -7.45 7.29
N ASP A 143 -23.65 -7.17 8.47
CA ASP A 143 -23.95 -5.81 8.90
C ASP A 143 -22.71 -5.27 9.65
N LEU A 144 -21.93 -4.42 8.98
CA LEU A 144 -20.68 -3.89 9.49
C LEU A 144 -20.80 -2.42 9.84
N ASP A 145 -20.27 -2.07 10.98
CA ASP A 145 -20.14 -0.69 11.42
C ASP A 145 -19.21 0.10 10.50
N LYS A 146 -19.42 1.43 10.44
CA LYS A 146 -18.51 2.33 9.71
C LYS A 146 -17.12 2.27 10.30
N ILE A 147 -16.12 2.15 9.42
CA ILE A 147 -14.71 2.18 9.79
C ILE A 147 -14.33 3.62 10.12
N ILE A 148 -13.65 3.83 11.24
CA ILE A 148 -13.08 5.13 11.59
C ILE A 148 -11.56 4.99 11.54
N HIS A 149 -10.91 5.72 10.64
CA HIS A 149 -9.46 5.73 10.49
C HIS A 149 -8.92 7.14 10.66
N THR A 150 -8.10 7.33 11.67
CA THR A 150 -7.38 8.58 11.93
C THR A 150 -5.88 8.35 11.73
N ARG A 151 -5.23 9.24 10.99
CA ARG A 151 -3.77 9.24 10.82
C ARG A 151 -3.20 10.63 11.05
N ILE A 152 -2.06 10.68 11.73
CA ILE A 152 -1.20 11.85 11.83
C ILE A 152 0.18 11.44 11.33
N MET A 153 0.77 12.22 10.43
CA MET A 153 2.06 11.94 9.83
C MET A 153 2.92 13.20 9.75
N GLY A 154 4.17 13.06 10.18
CA GLY A 154 5.22 14.05 10.01
C GLY A 154 6.29 13.56 9.04
N THR A 155 6.76 14.43 8.16
CA THR A 155 7.87 14.14 7.24
C THR A 155 8.87 15.28 7.28
N LEU A 156 10.15 14.93 7.50
CA LEU A 156 11.30 15.83 7.40
C LEU A 156 12.11 15.46 6.16
N LYS A 157 12.36 16.43 5.28
CA LYS A 157 13.20 16.23 4.08
C LYS A 157 14.34 17.23 4.09
N PHE A 158 15.56 16.73 3.96
CA PHE A 158 16.75 17.57 3.81
C PHE A 158 17.48 17.19 2.52
N ALA A 159 17.38 18.05 1.51
CA ALA A 159 17.85 17.76 0.16
C ALA A 159 19.36 17.61 0.09
N LYS A 160 20.13 18.41 0.84
CA LYS A 160 21.59 18.39 0.85
C LYS A 160 22.18 17.03 1.22
N THR A 161 21.59 16.34 2.19
CA THR A 161 22.02 15.01 2.63
C THR A 161 21.19 13.89 2.00
N LYS A 162 20.17 14.23 1.18
CA LYS A 162 19.21 13.28 0.60
C LYS A 162 18.56 12.40 1.66
N THR A 163 18.27 13.00 2.80
CA THR A 163 17.64 12.33 3.94
C THR A 163 16.15 12.67 3.98
N MET A 164 15.30 11.66 4.15
CA MET A 164 13.90 11.86 4.48
C MET A 164 13.52 10.94 5.64
N LEU A 165 12.98 11.53 6.70
CA LEU A 165 12.40 10.82 7.84
C LEU A 165 10.88 11.03 7.81
N ARG A 166 10.12 9.95 7.91
CA ARG A 166 8.66 9.97 8.00
C ARG A 166 8.21 9.17 9.20
N VAL A 167 7.32 9.73 9.99
CA VAL A 167 6.69 9.03 11.11
C VAL A 167 5.19 9.22 11.01
N ALA A 168 4.44 8.12 11.10
CA ALA A 168 2.98 8.12 11.08
C ALA A 168 2.42 7.30 12.23
N VAL A 169 1.32 7.78 12.80
CA VAL A 169 0.52 7.08 13.80
C VAL A 169 -0.90 6.97 13.26
N ASP A 170 -1.43 5.76 13.27
CA ASP A 170 -2.79 5.45 12.88
C ASP A 170 -3.59 4.91 14.06
N GLU A 171 -4.85 5.30 14.18
CA GLU A 171 -5.88 4.63 14.96
C GLU A 171 -7.01 4.21 14.02
N ILE A 172 -7.33 2.91 14.01
CA ILE A 172 -8.38 2.36 13.16
C ILE A 172 -9.39 1.62 14.03
N LYS A 173 -10.63 2.13 14.07
CA LYS A 173 -11.77 1.47 14.75
C LYS A 173 -12.61 0.75 13.72
N ASN A 174 -13.18 -0.38 14.12
CA ASN A 174 -14.04 -1.19 13.27
C ASN A 174 -13.35 -1.58 11.95
N TYR A 175 -12.05 -1.91 12.00
CA TYR A 175 -11.32 -2.32 10.79
C TYR A 175 -11.90 -3.60 10.22
N ALA A 176 -12.35 -3.56 8.96
CA ALA A 176 -12.84 -4.72 8.24
C ALA A 176 -11.69 -5.42 7.51
N TYR A 177 -11.57 -6.73 7.67
CA TYR A 177 -10.53 -7.54 7.08
C TYR A 177 -11.03 -8.93 6.70
N LEU A 178 -10.32 -9.59 5.79
CA LEU A 178 -10.56 -10.98 5.42
C LEU A 178 -9.71 -11.88 6.32
N SER A 179 -10.34 -12.84 6.97
CA SER A 179 -9.71 -13.85 7.81
C SER A 179 -9.75 -15.18 7.10
N GLN A 180 -8.63 -15.92 7.09
CA GLN A 180 -8.52 -17.23 6.46
C GLN A 180 -7.97 -18.24 7.43
N SER A 181 -8.68 -19.38 7.58
CA SER A 181 -8.17 -20.55 8.27
C SER A 181 -7.93 -21.71 7.30
N TYR A 182 -6.99 -22.57 7.64
CA TYR A 182 -6.63 -23.79 6.90
C TYR A 182 -5.96 -24.80 7.81
N ASN A 183 -5.84 -26.04 7.34
CA ASN A 183 -5.15 -27.07 8.10
C ASN A 183 -3.65 -26.81 8.17
N VAL A 184 -3.08 -26.81 9.37
CA VAL A 184 -1.64 -26.72 9.61
C VAL A 184 -1.19 -28.05 10.22
N THR A 185 -0.17 -28.66 9.64
CA THR A 185 0.42 -29.92 10.15
C THR A 185 1.21 -29.66 11.41
N ASP A 186 1.50 -30.75 12.17
CA ASP A 186 2.28 -30.68 13.40
C ASP A 186 3.73 -30.17 13.18
N ASN A 187 4.22 -30.20 11.95
CA ASN A 187 5.50 -29.62 11.54
C ASN A 187 5.41 -28.15 11.08
N ASN A 188 4.34 -27.42 11.42
CA ASN A 188 4.06 -26.06 11.01
C ASN A 188 4.03 -25.86 9.47
N GLN A 189 3.62 -26.88 8.73
CA GLN A 189 3.43 -26.77 7.30
C GLN A 189 1.97 -26.43 7.01
N ALA A 190 1.77 -25.28 6.39
CA ALA A 190 0.46 -24.86 5.91
C ALA A 190 -0.01 -25.77 4.77
N ALA A 191 -1.24 -26.25 4.83
CA ALA A 191 -1.82 -27.13 3.82
C ALA A 191 -2.98 -26.41 3.11
N HIS A 192 -3.09 -26.60 1.80
CA HIS A 192 -4.23 -26.08 1.02
C HIS A 192 -5.50 -26.96 1.18
N THR A 193 -5.81 -27.35 2.40
CA THR A 193 -7.00 -28.15 2.74
C THR A 193 -7.74 -27.51 3.89
N GLY A 194 -9.06 -27.67 3.92
CA GLY A 194 -9.90 -27.08 4.96
C GLY A 194 -9.90 -25.55 4.95
N VAL A 195 -9.70 -24.95 3.76
CA VAL A 195 -9.63 -23.49 3.63
C VAL A 195 -11.02 -22.88 3.83
N THR A 196 -11.11 -21.98 4.79
CA THR A 196 -12.31 -21.17 5.04
C THR A 196 -11.93 -19.69 5.07
N VAL A 197 -12.70 -18.86 4.38
CA VAL A 197 -12.49 -17.40 4.38
C VAL A 197 -13.77 -16.70 4.83
N GLN A 198 -13.61 -15.67 5.65
CA GLN A 198 -14.68 -14.84 6.16
C GLN A 198 -14.27 -13.38 6.21
N ALA A 199 -15.18 -12.48 5.94
CA ALA A 199 -15.01 -11.07 6.26
C ALA A 199 -15.33 -10.86 7.74
N LYS A 200 -14.42 -10.23 8.47
CA LYS A 200 -14.52 -9.91 9.89
C LYS A 200 -14.32 -8.43 10.13
N GLN A 201 -14.75 -7.97 11.29
CA GLN A 201 -14.52 -6.61 11.75
C GLN A 201 -13.88 -6.64 13.15
N SER A 202 -12.85 -5.81 13.35
CA SER A 202 -12.17 -5.73 14.65
C SER A 202 -13.07 -5.09 15.69
N GLY A 203 -13.32 -5.79 16.81
CA GLY A 203 -14.14 -5.32 17.92
C GLY A 203 -13.46 -4.25 18.81
N SER A 204 -12.22 -3.89 18.55
CA SER A 204 -11.50 -2.84 19.28
C SER A 204 -10.51 -2.12 18.38
N PRO A 205 -10.10 -0.88 18.73
CA PRO A 205 -9.18 -0.09 17.91
C PRO A 205 -7.86 -0.78 17.67
N VAL A 206 -7.31 -0.61 16.46
CA VAL A 206 -5.97 -1.00 16.08
C VAL A 206 -5.11 0.25 15.98
N ASN A 207 -4.01 0.31 16.73
CA ASN A 207 -3.02 1.37 16.63
C ASN A 207 -1.82 0.88 15.84
N LEU A 208 -1.39 1.67 14.86
CA LEU A 208 -0.23 1.36 14.03
C LEU A 208 0.76 2.52 14.07
N LEU A 209 2.00 2.24 14.46
CA LEU A 209 3.12 3.17 14.34
C LEU A 209 3.96 2.76 13.14
N THR A 210 4.29 3.71 12.27
CA THR A 210 5.21 3.52 11.15
C THR A 210 6.28 4.60 11.17
N ALA A 211 7.55 4.22 11.18
CA ALA A 211 8.68 5.13 11.03
C ALA A 211 9.53 4.69 9.84
N GLN A 212 9.81 5.60 8.91
CA GLN A 212 10.58 5.33 7.68
C GLN A 212 11.74 6.29 7.57
N LEU A 213 12.93 5.75 7.32
CA LEU A 213 14.13 6.50 6.97
C LEU A 213 14.52 6.18 5.54
N PHE A 214 14.65 7.21 4.73
CA PHE A 214 15.23 7.16 3.39
C PHE A 214 16.55 7.91 3.44
N GLN A 215 17.62 7.25 3.04
CA GLN A 215 18.96 7.84 3.08
C GLN A 215 19.76 7.40 1.87
N ASP A 216 20.15 8.37 1.05
CA ASP A 216 21.10 8.16 -0.05
C ASP A 216 22.42 8.80 0.32
N VAL A 217 23.49 8.03 0.21
CA VAL A 217 24.86 8.49 0.43
C VAL A 217 25.69 8.29 -0.83
N ARG A 218 26.51 9.27 -1.17
CA ARG A 218 27.42 9.17 -2.31
C ARG A 218 28.84 9.55 -1.92
N TRP A 219 29.77 8.62 -2.17
CA TRP A 219 31.20 8.80 -1.97
C TRP A 219 31.95 8.56 -3.30
N GLY A 220 32.18 9.62 -4.07
CA GLY A 220 32.78 9.49 -5.39
C GLY A 220 31.93 8.63 -6.34
N ILE A 221 32.47 7.47 -6.70
CA ILE A 221 31.74 6.48 -7.56
C ILE A 221 30.81 5.56 -6.77
N LEU A 222 30.99 5.45 -5.44
CA LEU A 222 30.18 4.59 -4.59
C LEU A 222 28.87 5.29 -4.22
N ASN A 223 27.77 4.62 -4.41
CA ASN A 223 26.42 5.07 -4.04
C ASN A 223 25.79 4.02 -3.13
N TRP A 224 25.10 4.49 -2.09
CA TRP A 224 24.44 3.65 -1.12
C TRP A 224 23.06 4.22 -0.80
N GLU A 225 22.01 3.55 -1.24
CA GLU A 225 20.62 3.92 -1.08
C GLU A 225 19.96 3.01 -0.06
N ASN A 226 19.26 3.58 0.91
CA ASN A 226 18.64 2.83 1.99
C ASN A 226 17.20 3.28 2.23
N VAL A 227 16.34 2.31 2.44
CA VAL A 227 14.98 2.50 2.97
C VAL A 227 14.81 1.58 4.16
N ILE A 228 14.65 2.15 5.34
CA ILE A 228 14.45 1.42 6.58
C ILE A 228 13.06 1.78 7.09
N THR A 229 12.21 0.78 7.31
CA THR A 229 10.86 0.95 7.84
C THR A 229 10.73 0.15 9.11
N TYR A 230 10.38 0.83 10.20
CA TYR A 230 9.95 0.23 11.46
C TYR A 230 8.44 0.34 11.56
N GLN A 231 7.76 -0.74 11.95
CA GLN A 231 6.31 -0.77 12.14
C GLN A 231 5.96 -1.51 13.43
N HIS A 232 4.93 -1.03 14.11
CA HIS A 232 4.37 -1.69 15.27
C HIS A 232 2.84 -1.62 15.22
N SER A 233 2.19 -2.78 15.20
CA SER A 233 0.74 -2.93 15.29
C SER A 233 0.36 -3.36 16.70
N SER A 234 -0.64 -2.70 17.30
CA SER A 234 -1.20 -3.13 18.60
C SER A 234 -2.00 -4.44 18.50
N LYS A 235 -2.35 -4.86 17.27
CA LYS A 235 -3.12 -6.08 16.98
C LYS A 235 -2.55 -6.76 15.73
N THR A 236 -1.63 -7.65 15.94
CA THR A 236 -0.99 -8.41 14.86
C THR A 236 -1.90 -9.49 14.27
N ASP A 237 -2.95 -9.88 14.99
CA ASP A 237 -4.03 -10.76 14.55
C ASP A 237 -5.05 -10.10 13.60
N VAL A 238 -4.97 -8.77 13.44
CA VAL A 238 -5.86 -7.97 12.57
C VAL A 238 -5.06 -7.27 11.47
N ILE A 239 -3.95 -6.62 11.84
CA ILE A 239 -3.01 -5.98 10.91
C ILE A 239 -1.61 -6.51 11.19
N PRO A 240 -1.25 -7.67 10.64
CA PRO A 240 0.08 -8.25 10.76
C PRO A 240 1.09 -7.45 9.93
N VAL A 241 2.15 -6.97 10.57
CA VAL A 241 3.25 -6.24 9.92
C VAL A 241 4.59 -6.70 10.46
N PRO A 242 5.65 -6.79 9.64
CA PRO A 242 7.00 -7.03 10.14
C PRO A 242 7.48 -5.81 10.93
N ALA A 243 8.12 -6.05 12.08
CA ALA A 243 8.64 -4.94 12.90
C ALA A 243 9.70 -4.11 12.19
N LEU A 244 10.53 -4.73 11.38
CA LEU A 244 11.57 -4.07 10.60
C LEU A 244 11.54 -4.56 9.15
N ASN A 245 11.60 -3.62 8.20
CA ASN A 245 11.77 -3.88 6.78
C ASN A 245 12.92 -3.01 6.27
N VAL A 246 13.89 -3.61 5.60
CA VAL A 246 15.10 -2.95 5.09
C VAL A 246 15.26 -3.23 3.61
N TYR A 247 15.40 -2.17 2.85
CA TYR A 247 15.95 -2.20 1.50
C TYR A 247 17.26 -1.43 1.50
N SER A 248 18.32 -2.05 0.99
CA SER A 248 19.64 -1.43 0.87
C SER A 248 20.23 -1.77 -0.49
N ASN A 249 20.66 -0.76 -1.21
CA ASN A 249 21.26 -0.88 -2.54
C ASN A 249 22.62 -0.20 -2.56
N LEU A 250 23.68 -0.98 -2.71
CA LEU A 250 25.06 -0.52 -2.79
C LEU A 250 25.60 -0.74 -4.20
N TYR A 251 26.03 0.34 -4.87
CA TYR A 251 26.51 0.24 -6.23
C TYR A 251 27.62 1.23 -6.55
N LEU A 252 28.47 0.82 -7.48
CA LEU A 252 29.48 1.66 -8.11
C LEU A 252 28.89 2.27 -9.39
N LYS A 253 29.03 3.57 -9.55
CA LYS A 253 28.62 4.30 -10.76
C LYS A 253 29.77 5.08 -11.32
N PHE A 254 30.24 4.69 -12.50
CA PHE A 254 31.40 5.29 -13.14
C PHE A 254 31.31 5.33 -14.65
N PRO A 255 31.88 6.37 -15.30
CA PRO A 255 32.01 6.41 -16.72
C PRO A 255 33.24 5.56 -17.16
N VAL A 256 33.09 4.73 -18.19
CA VAL A 256 34.21 4.02 -18.82
C VAL A 256 34.77 4.85 -19.97
N VAL A 257 33.85 5.43 -20.76
CA VAL A 257 34.17 6.44 -21.81
C VAL A 257 33.14 7.55 -21.74
N LYS A 258 33.34 8.67 -22.46
CA LYS A 258 32.45 9.86 -22.39
C LYS A 258 30.94 9.57 -22.58
N VAL A 259 30.59 8.47 -23.23
CA VAL A 259 29.21 8.13 -23.57
C VAL A 259 28.70 6.85 -22.87
N LEU A 260 29.57 6.15 -22.14
CA LEU A 260 29.27 4.87 -21.50
C LEU A 260 29.37 5.00 -19.99
N ASN A 261 28.24 4.85 -19.30
CA ASN A 261 28.18 4.79 -17.85
C ASN A 261 27.82 3.37 -17.40
N ILE A 262 28.50 2.88 -16.38
CA ILE A 262 28.24 1.57 -15.78
C ILE A 262 27.78 1.77 -14.34
N ASP A 263 26.69 1.08 -13.98
CA ASP A 263 26.27 0.87 -12.60
C ASP A 263 26.45 -0.62 -12.28
N LEU A 264 27.31 -0.95 -11.32
CA LEU A 264 27.54 -2.33 -10.85
C LEU A 264 27.21 -2.40 -9.37
N GLY A 265 26.25 -3.23 -8.99
CA GLY A 265 25.78 -3.21 -7.62
C GLY A 265 25.09 -4.47 -7.14
N ALA A 266 24.72 -4.40 -5.87
CA ALA A 266 23.91 -5.40 -5.19
C ALA A 266 22.82 -4.71 -4.37
N ASP A 267 21.62 -5.26 -4.38
CA ASP A 267 20.55 -4.86 -3.48
C ASP A 267 20.19 -6.01 -2.54
N VAL A 268 19.76 -5.62 -1.33
CA VAL A 268 19.31 -6.53 -0.28
C VAL A 268 17.92 -6.09 0.18
N ARG A 269 17.01 -7.06 0.30
CA ARG A 269 15.72 -6.89 0.96
C ARG A 269 15.63 -7.82 2.14
N TYR A 270 15.25 -7.28 3.27
CA TYR A 270 15.11 -8.03 4.51
C TYR A 270 13.90 -7.54 5.29
N PHE A 271 13.19 -8.45 5.92
CA PHE A 271 12.15 -8.13 6.89
C PHE A 271 12.17 -9.15 8.03
N THR A 272 11.83 -8.69 9.22
CA THR A 272 11.73 -9.52 10.42
C THR A 272 10.59 -10.53 10.32
N SER A 273 10.72 -11.66 11.00
CA SER A 273 9.69 -12.70 11.03
C SER A 273 8.38 -12.17 11.61
N TYR A 274 7.28 -12.51 10.97
CA TYR A 274 5.92 -12.19 11.41
C TYR A 274 4.91 -13.17 10.81
N GLU A 275 3.71 -13.20 11.36
CA GLU A 275 2.59 -14.00 10.84
C GLU A 275 2.00 -13.28 9.61
N ALA A 276 2.63 -13.49 8.45
CA ALA A 276 2.24 -12.76 7.25
C ALA A 276 0.81 -13.09 6.80
N PRO A 277 0.09 -12.12 6.20
CA PRO A 277 -1.15 -12.42 5.51
C PRO A 277 -0.94 -13.50 4.46
N ASP A 278 -1.92 -14.37 4.29
CA ASP A 278 -1.93 -15.34 3.20
C ASP A 278 -2.65 -14.77 1.98
N TYR A 279 -2.52 -15.42 0.84
CA TYR A 279 -3.22 -15.04 -0.39
C TYR A 279 -4.31 -16.06 -0.71
N SER A 280 -5.56 -15.59 -0.83
CA SER A 280 -6.69 -16.38 -1.29
C SER A 280 -6.88 -16.25 -2.80
N PRO A 281 -6.54 -17.26 -3.61
CA PRO A 281 -6.72 -17.21 -5.06
C PRO A 281 -8.19 -17.06 -5.47
N ALA A 282 -9.12 -17.64 -4.71
CA ALA A 282 -10.54 -17.57 -4.99
C ALA A 282 -11.11 -16.15 -4.86
N LEU A 283 -10.54 -15.35 -3.96
CA LEU A 283 -10.94 -13.96 -3.77
C LEU A 283 -10.01 -12.97 -4.47
N SER A 284 -8.85 -13.42 -4.94
CA SER A 284 -7.75 -12.56 -5.43
C SER A 284 -7.34 -11.50 -4.41
N GLN A 285 -7.40 -11.81 -3.10
CA GLN A 285 -7.15 -10.90 -1.99
C GLN A 285 -6.20 -11.52 -0.95
N TYR A 286 -5.52 -10.63 -0.20
CA TYR A 286 -4.79 -11.03 0.98
C TYR A 286 -5.74 -11.19 2.16
N THR A 287 -5.47 -12.20 2.98
CA THR A 287 -6.27 -12.59 4.14
C THR A 287 -5.39 -12.74 5.36
N VAL A 288 -5.89 -12.40 6.52
CA VAL A 288 -5.19 -12.61 7.78
C VAL A 288 -5.31 -14.08 8.19
N GLN A 289 -4.23 -14.70 8.61
CA GLN A 289 -4.24 -16.08 9.11
C GLN A 289 -5.05 -16.18 10.42
N ASP A 290 -5.88 -17.19 10.53
CA ASP A 290 -6.76 -17.45 11.68
C ASP A 290 -6.72 -18.93 12.08
N ASN A 291 -5.51 -19.44 12.28
CA ASN A 291 -5.27 -20.82 12.70
C ASN A 291 -4.92 -20.93 14.19
N GLY A 292 -5.16 -19.86 14.97
CA GLY A 292 -4.77 -19.76 16.36
C GLY A 292 -3.24 -19.83 16.53
N ASP A 293 -2.76 -20.61 17.47
CA ASP A 293 -1.33 -20.78 17.77
C ASP A 293 -0.52 -21.44 16.63
N LYS A 294 -1.21 -21.91 15.58
CA LYS A 294 -0.61 -22.55 14.41
C LYS A 294 -0.41 -21.63 13.22
N ASN A 295 -0.49 -20.32 13.41
CA ASN A 295 -0.17 -19.36 12.35
C ASN A 295 1.28 -19.51 11.89
N VAL A 296 1.48 -19.48 10.56
CA VAL A 296 2.80 -19.66 9.95
C VAL A 296 3.54 -18.32 9.89
N LYS A 297 4.79 -18.32 10.37
CA LYS A 297 5.66 -17.14 10.32
C LYS A 297 6.58 -17.22 9.12
N VAL A 298 6.72 -16.08 8.42
CA VAL A 298 7.67 -15.89 7.32
C VAL A 298 8.59 -14.71 7.60
N GLY A 299 9.73 -14.65 6.95
CA GLY A 299 10.73 -13.59 7.11
C GLY A 299 12.03 -14.05 7.75
N ASN A 300 12.83 -13.11 8.27
CA ASN A 300 14.19 -13.31 8.77
C ASN A 300 15.17 -13.87 7.72
N TYR A 301 14.86 -13.68 6.45
CA TYR A 301 15.69 -14.13 5.34
C TYR A 301 16.05 -12.95 4.44
N PRO A 302 17.35 -12.59 4.28
CA PRO A 302 17.76 -11.55 3.36
C PRO A 302 17.72 -12.08 1.92
N ILE A 303 17.09 -11.33 1.02
CA ILE A 303 17.06 -11.64 -0.41
C ILE A 303 18.07 -10.72 -1.09
N VAL A 304 19.12 -11.31 -1.68
CA VAL A 304 20.21 -10.58 -2.30
C VAL A 304 20.12 -10.71 -3.81
N ASN A 305 20.19 -9.58 -4.50
CA ASN A 305 20.31 -9.50 -5.95
C ASN A 305 21.62 -8.83 -6.32
N VAL A 306 22.22 -9.21 -7.45
CA VAL A 306 23.36 -8.53 -8.05
C VAL A 306 23.03 -8.13 -9.47
N TYR A 307 23.55 -6.97 -9.91
CA TYR A 307 23.23 -6.44 -11.22
C TYR A 307 24.35 -5.61 -11.83
N ALA A 308 24.33 -5.51 -13.15
CA ALA A 308 25.11 -4.57 -13.91
C ALA A 308 24.21 -3.86 -14.93
N ASN A 309 24.29 -2.53 -14.96
CA ASN A 309 23.62 -1.71 -15.95
C ASN A 309 24.68 -0.97 -16.78
N VAL A 310 24.48 -0.93 -18.08
CA VAL A 310 25.32 -0.22 -19.03
C VAL A 310 24.46 0.81 -19.76
N HIS A 311 24.71 2.08 -19.54
CA HIS A 311 23.99 3.19 -20.14
C HIS A 311 24.79 3.80 -21.27
N ILE A 312 24.23 3.80 -22.48
CA ILE A 312 24.79 4.41 -23.68
C ILE A 312 23.75 5.38 -24.24
N LYS A 313 23.96 6.68 -24.04
CA LYS A 313 23.00 7.73 -24.45
C LYS A 313 21.57 7.39 -24.00
N HIS A 314 20.68 7.05 -24.91
CA HIS A 314 19.26 6.75 -24.65
C HIS A 314 18.99 5.25 -24.41
N THR A 315 20.02 4.40 -24.50
CA THR A 315 19.88 2.95 -24.38
C THR A 315 20.50 2.48 -23.06
N ARG A 316 19.79 1.61 -22.36
CA ARG A 316 20.27 0.89 -21.19
C ARG A 316 20.23 -0.61 -21.46
N PHE A 317 21.36 -1.25 -21.31
CA PHE A 317 21.47 -2.70 -21.21
C PHE A 317 21.56 -3.09 -19.73
N PHE A 318 20.87 -4.13 -19.34
CA PHE A 318 20.97 -4.62 -17.97
C PHE A 318 21.12 -6.14 -17.94
N VAL A 319 21.89 -6.58 -16.96
CA VAL A 319 22.04 -7.97 -16.54
C VAL A 319 21.82 -8.04 -15.06
N MET A 320 21.03 -8.99 -14.59
CA MET A 320 20.73 -9.15 -13.16
C MET A 320 20.64 -10.62 -12.82
N MET A 321 21.16 -10.99 -11.66
CA MET A 321 20.89 -12.28 -11.03
C MET A 321 20.15 -12.03 -9.72
N THR A 322 18.91 -12.48 -9.65
CA THR A 322 18.09 -12.31 -8.45
C THR A 322 18.27 -13.52 -7.53
N HIS A 323 18.13 -13.27 -6.21
CA HIS A 323 18.16 -14.28 -5.17
C HIS A 323 19.45 -15.15 -5.25
N VAL A 324 20.60 -14.48 -5.34
CA VAL A 324 21.91 -15.15 -5.48
C VAL A 324 22.30 -16.00 -4.27
N ASN A 325 21.73 -15.69 -3.10
CA ASN A 325 21.94 -16.40 -1.85
C ASN A 325 20.95 -17.53 -1.61
N LYS A 326 20.21 -17.98 -2.63
CA LYS A 326 19.29 -19.12 -2.53
C LYS A 326 20.00 -20.35 -1.94
N GLY A 327 19.39 -20.93 -0.89
CA GLY A 327 19.93 -22.10 -0.22
C GLY A 327 20.94 -21.82 0.90
N SER A 328 21.26 -20.55 1.16
CA SER A 328 22.08 -20.14 2.32
C SER A 328 21.17 -19.84 3.52
N GLY A 329 21.51 -20.34 4.70
CA GLY A 329 20.74 -20.11 5.93
C GLY A 329 19.40 -20.85 5.95
N ASP A 330 18.46 -20.32 6.73
CA ASP A 330 17.09 -20.81 6.77
C ASP A 330 16.41 -20.61 5.42
N LYS A 331 15.77 -21.66 4.91
CA LYS A 331 15.10 -21.62 3.60
C LYS A 331 13.72 -20.93 3.66
N ASN A 332 13.52 -20.00 4.59
CA ASN A 332 12.27 -19.27 4.79
C ASN A 332 12.17 -18.06 3.83
N TYR A 333 12.32 -18.31 2.53
CA TYR A 333 12.22 -17.29 1.50
C TYR A 333 10.79 -17.17 0.94
N PHE A 334 9.87 -16.82 1.83
CA PHE A 334 8.46 -16.58 1.51
C PHE A 334 8.11 -15.13 1.79
N PHE A 335 7.26 -14.53 0.95
CA PHE A 335 6.57 -13.28 1.27
C PHE A 335 5.19 -13.53 1.85
N VAL A 336 4.60 -14.65 1.46
CA VAL A 336 3.25 -15.07 1.81
C VAL A 336 3.30 -16.56 2.09
N PRO A 337 2.59 -17.10 3.10
CA PRO A 337 2.40 -18.54 3.24
C PRO A 337 1.97 -19.19 1.92
N HIS A 338 2.36 -20.44 1.68
CA HIS A 338 2.11 -21.23 0.48
C HIS A 338 2.82 -20.76 -0.82
N TYR A 339 3.35 -19.54 -0.89
CA TYR A 339 3.94 -18.97 -2.10
C TYR A 339 5.43 -18.66 -1.91
N PRO A 340 6.32 -19.64 -2.15
CA PRO A 340 7.76 -19.39 -2.06
C PRO A 340 8.24 -18.47 -3.16
N LEU A 341 9.26 -17.70 -2.87
CA LEU A 341 9.95 -16.91 -3.88
C LEU A 341 10.62 -17.83 -4.91
N ASN A 342 10.72 -17.32 -6.13
CA ASN A 342 11.50 -17.97 -7.17
C ASN A 342 12.94 -18.20 -6.70
N GLY A 343 13.52 -19.28 -7.18
CA GLY A 343 14.96 -19.50 -7.02
C GLY A 343 15.81 -18.43 -7.70
N SER A 344 17.10 -18.65 -7.79
CA SER A 344 17.98 -17.74 -8.51
C SER A 344 17.57 -17.65 -9.98
N VAL A 345 17.31 -16.43 -10.46
CA VAL A 345 16.89 -16.18 -11.84
C VAL A 345 17.84 -15.19 -12.47
N PHE A 346 18.40 -15.60 -13.60
CA PHE A 346 19.17 -14.71 -14.47
C PHE A 346 18.22 -13.92 -15.38
N ARG A 347 18.40 -12.60 -15.43
CA ARG A 347 17.61 -11.68 -16.26
C ARG A 347 18.55 -10.78 -17.07
N PHE A 348 18.21 -10.52 -18.29
CA PHE A 348 18.87 -9.51 -19.10
C PHE A 348 17.84 -8.80 -19.98
N GLY A 349 18.16 -7.60 -20.40
CA GLY A 349 17.29 -6.86 -21.29
C GLY A 349 17.89 -5.54 -21.75
N VAL A 350 17.14 -4.89 -22.63
CA VAL A 350 17.45 -3.60 -23.22
C VAL A 350 16.27 -2.67 -23.01
N SER A 351 16.54 -1.46 -22.58
CA SER A 351 15.55 -0.38 -22.48
C SER A 351 16.03 0.78 -23.33
N TRP A 352 15.16 1.30 -24.16
CA TRP A 352 15.46 2.42 -25.03
C TRP A 352 14.44 3.54 -24.85
N ASN A 353 14.93 4.75 -24.55
CA ASN A 353 14.09 5.95 -24.48
C ASN A 353 14.01 6.60 -25.84
N PHE A 354 12.83 6.62 -26.45
CA PHE A 354 12.59 7.22 -27.77
C PHE A 354 12.42 8.74 -27.73
N PHE A 355 12.16 9.30 -26.56
CA PHE A 355 11.94 10.74 -26.39
C PHE A 355 13.02 11.37 -25.50
N ASN A 356 13.44 12.58 -25.87
CA ASN A 356 14.39 13.40 -25.11
C ASN A 356 13.66 14.19 -24.02
#